data_5ced4b203222c9c6a9b6dfa429984f4a
#
_entry.id   5ced4b203222c9c6a9b6dfa429984f4a
#
_cell.length_a   1.000
_cell.length_b   1.000
_cell.length_c   1.000
_cell.angle_alpha   90.00
_cell.angle_beta   90.00
_cell.angle_gamma   90.00
#
_symmetry.space_group_name_H-M   'P 1'
#
loop_
_entity.id
_entity.type
_entity.pdbx_description
1 polymer ?
#
loop_
_entity_poly.entity_id
_entity_poly.type
_entity_poly.pdbx_seq_one_letter_code
_entity_poly.pdbx_strand_id
1 'polypeptide(L)'
;AYEILRCLVGLGDVYKRQTLAGAAVPVMLGCALAAADGWFQIVPAMLCFLFAFLMQIDANFINDFFDYLKGSDREDRLGPERACAQGWITLEAMKRGIALTTMLACMVGALLLFYSGAEMIPVGLLCILFAFLYTAGPYPLAYHGWGDVLVIIFFGFVPVGCTYYVMCHDWTWNVTIASVVCGMIIDTLLMVNNYRDREQDALSGKKTLVVRWGAATGRMLYLFLGLAAA
;
A
#
# COMPACT_ATOMS: atom_id res chain seq x y z
N ALA A 1 -24.96 3.35 0.29
CA ALA A 1 -24.50 2.94 1.63
C ALA A 1 -24.32 1.43 1.74
N TYR A 2 -25.34 0.60 1.40
CA TYR A 2 -25.31 -0.85 1.52
C TYR A 2 -24.24 -1.51 0.63
N GLU A 3 -24.06 -1.06 -0.62
CA GLU A 3 -23.02 -1.59 -1.54
C GLU A 3 -21.61 -1.19 -1.09
N ILE A 4 -21.42 0.02 -0.57
CA ILE A 4 -20.14 0.43 0.04
C ILE A 4 -19.84 -0.43 1.28
N LEU A 5 -20.86 -0.69 2.10
CA LEU A 5 -20.75 -1.58 3.25
C LEU A 5 -20.40 -3.02 2.82
N ARG A 6 -21.01 -3.52 1.73
CA ARG A 6 -20.64 -4.80 1.11
C ARG A 6 -19.20 -4.81 0.60
N CYS A 7 -18.73 -3.72 0.03
CA CYS A 7 -17.34 -3.58 -0.39
C CYS A 7 -16.39 -3.57 0.82
N LEU A 8 -16.77 -2.87 1.89
CA LEU A 8 -16.04 -2.88 3.16
C LEU A 8 -16.13 -4.24 3.87
N VAL A 9 -17.25 -4.95 3.77
CA VAL A 9 -17.45 -6.31 4.33
C VAL A 9 -16.77 -7.37 3.45
N GLY A 10 -16.75 -7.20 2.12
CA GLY A 10 -15.91 -7.99 1.20
C GLY A 10 -14.39 -7.77 1.42
N LEU A 11 -13.99 -6.73 2.18
CA LEU A 11 -12.66 -6.62 2.79
C LEU A 11 -12.40 -7.70 3.86
N GLY A 12 -13.42 -8.47 4.27
CA GLY A 12 -13.32 -9.60 5.19
C GLY A 12 -12.64 -10.82 4.62
N ASP A 13 -12.43 -10.92 3.31
CA ASP A 13 -11.72 -12.03 2.70
C ASP A 13 -10.23 -11.99 3.06
N VAL A 14 -9.66 -13.18 3.23
CA VAL A 14 -8.32 -13.44 3.78
C VAL A 14 -7.22 -12.58 3.14
N TYR A 15 -7.35 -12.22 1.87
CA TYR A 15 -6.37 -11.41 1.15
C TYR A 15 -6.38 -9.93 1.55
N LYS A 16 -7.55 -9.36 1.74
CA LYS A 16 -7.67 -7.96 2.16
C LYS A 16 -7.23 -7.78 3.62
N ARG A 17 -7.35 -8.82 4.46
CA ARG A 17 -6.79 -8.83 5.82
C ARG A 17 -5.26 -8.82 5.81
N GLN A 18 -4.61 -9.55 4.90
CA GLN A 18 -3.14 -9.53 4.77
C GLN A 18 -2.61 -8.16 4.38
N THR A 19 -3.28 -7.44 3.47
CA THR A 19 -2.85 -6.09 3.07
C THR A 19 -3.04 -5.05 4.17
N LEU A 20 -4.09 -5.19 5.00
CA LEU A 20 -4.27 -4.32 6.18
C LEU A 20 -3.20 -4.56 7.25
N ALA A 21 -2.79 -5.82 7.47
CA ALA A 21 -1.66 -6.12 8.34
C ALA A 21 -0.36 -5.48 7.81
N GLY A 22 -0.15 -5.49 6.49
CA GLY A 22 0.96 -4.81 5.83
C GLY A 22 0.95 -3.28 6.03
N ALA A 23 -0.20 -2.66 6.21
CA ALA A 23 -0.31 -1.24 6.56
C ALA A 23 -0.09 -0.98 8.07
N ALA A 24 -0.50 -1.92 8.94
CA ALA A 24 -0.39 -1.76 10.39
C ALA A 24 1.05 -1.89 10.90
N VAL A 25 1.77 -2.93 10.44
CA VAL A 25 3.12 -3.27 10.94
C VAL A 25 4.11 -2.11 10.83
N PRO A 26 4.22 -1.38 9.71
CA PRO A 26 5.13 -0.25 9.61
C PRO A 26 4.80 0.88 10.60
N VAL A 27 3.52 1.18 10.80
CA VAL A 27 3.08 2.19 11.78
C VAL A 27 3.42 1.74 13.19
N MET A 28 3.21 0.44 13.52
CA MET A 28 3.62 -0.12 14.82
C MET A 28 5.13 0.04 15.06
N LEU A 29 5.94 -0.21 14.03
CA LEU A 29 7.39 -0.06 14.10
C LEU A 29 7.79 1.41 14.35
N GLY A 30 7.19 2.37 13.63
CA GLY A 30 7.40 3.79 13.86
C GLY A 30 7.00 4.23 15.28
N CYS A 31 5.86 3.73 15.80
CA CYS A 31 5.42 3.95 17.17
C CYS A 31 6.39 3.35 18.20
N ALA A 32 6.91 2.13 17.95
CA ALA A 32 7.86 1.47 18.83
C ALA A 32 9.19 2.22 18.92
N LEU A 33 9.69 2.74 17.79
CA LEU A 33 10.88 3.60 17.76
C LEU A 33 10.66 4.89 18.55
N ALA A 34 9.51 5.56 18.34
CA ALA A 34 9.17 6.75 19.11
C ALA A 34 9.03 6.48 20.63
N ALA A 35 8.51 5.30 20.98
CA ALA A 35 8.42 4.88 22.39
C ALA A 35 9.80 4.61 23.00
N ALA A 36 10.70 3.97 22.24
CA ALA A 36 12.07 3.72 22.67
C ALA A 36 12.85 5.01 22.96
N ASP A 37 12.59 6.05 22.18
CA ASP A 37 13.20 7.38 22.34
C ASP A 37 12.42 8.30 23.33
N GLY A 38 11.34 7.77 23.96
CA GLY A 38 10.57 8.49 24.99
C GLY A 38 9.56 9.51 24.45
N TRP A 39 9.25 9.50 23.15
CA TRP A 39 8.37 10.49 22.48
C TRP A 39 7.00 9.93 22.07
N PHE A 40 6.64 8.72 22.49
CA PHE A 40 5.36 8.12 22.10
C PHE A 40 4.15 8.96 22.53
N GLN A 41 3.25 9.22 21.60
CA GLN A 41 2.00 9.93 21.81
C GLN A 41 0.83 9.15 21.20
N ILE A 42 -0.17 8.85 22.00
CA ILE A 42 -1.29 7.96 21.61
C ILE A 42 -2.16 8.56 20.49
N VAL A 43 -2.44 9.87 20.54
CA VAL A 43 -3.34 10.50 19.55
C VAL A 43 -2.73 10.51 18.15
N PRO A 44 -1.52 11.04 17.91
CA PRO A 44 -0.90 10.96 16.61
C PRO A 44 -0.66 9.52 16.16
N ALA A 45 -0.33 8.58 17.05
CA ALA A 45 -0.24 7.16 16.72
C ALA A 45 -1.55 6.62 16.14
N MET A 46 -2.69 6.86 16.79
CA MET A 46 -4.01 6.44 16.30
C MET A 46 -4.35 7.08 14.94
N LEU A 47 -4.02 8.37 14.75
CA LEU A 47 -4.22 9.05 13.48
C LEU A 47 -3.35 8.47 12.36
N CYS A 48 -2.09 8.09 12.66
CA CYS A 48 -1.20 7.41 11.70
C CYS A 48 -1.77 6.04 11.29
N PHE A 49 -2.28 5.24 12.24
CA PHE A 49 -2.96 3.98 11.93
C PHE A 49 -4.19 4.21 11.04
N LEU A 50 -5.03 5.17 11.41
CA LEU A 50 -6.25 5.46 10.65
C LEU A 50 -5.92 5.93 9.23
N PHE A 51 -4.91 6.81 9.08
CA PHE A 51 -4.43 7.26 7.77
C PHE A 51 -3.90 6.09 6.93
N ALA A 52 -3.04 5.25 7.52
CA ALA A 52 -2.46 4.09 6.82
C ALA A 52 -3.55 3.08 6.37
N PHE A 53 -4.55 2.81 7.21
CA PHE A 53 -5.67 1.95 6.84
C PHE A 53 -6.55 2.55 5.74
N LEU A 54 -6.86 3.84 5.82
CA LEU A 54 -7.63 4.53 4.78
C LEU A 54 -6.90 4.52 3.45
N MET A 55 -5.60 4.82 3.43
CA MET A 55 -4.77 4.77 2.22
C MET A 55 -4.67 3.36 1.66
N GLN A 56 -4.58 2.33 2.51
CA GLN A 56 -4.54 0.93 2.06
C GLN A 56 -5.87 0.48 1.45
N ILE A 57 -6.99 0.89 2.05
CA ILE A 57 -8.34 0.61 1.50
C ILE A 57 -8.50 1.34 0.17
N ASP A 58 -8.11 2.60 0.10
CA ASP A 58 -8.20 3.42 -1.09
C ASP A 58 -7.36 2.84 -2.23
N ALA A 59 -6.11 2.49 -1.97
CA ALA A 59 -5.23 1.83 -2.94
C ALA A 59 -5.82 0.51 -3.46
N ASN A 60 -6.44 -0.30 -2.59
CA ASN A 60 -7.10 -1.54 -2.99
C ASN A 60 -8.31 -1.27 -3.90
N PHE A 61 -9.12 -0.24 -3.61
CA PHE A 61 -10.26 0.15 -4.45
C PHE A 61 -9.80 0.69 -5.81
N ILE A 62 -8.79 1.54 -5.82
CA ILE A 62 -8.19 2.09 -7.04
C ILE A 62 -7.64 0.95 -7.90
N ASN A 63 -6.89 0.02 -7.32
CA ASN A 63 -6.34 -1.13 -8.04
C ASN A 63 -7.44 -2.03 -8.62
N ASP A 64 -8.48 -2.38 -7.81
CA ASP A 64 -9.61 -3.21 -8.26
C ASP A 64 -10.35 -2.53 -9.42
N PHE A 65 -10.60 -1.23 -9.33
CA PHE A 65 -11.29 -0.47 -10.37
C PHE A 65 -10.49 -0.38 -11.68
N PHE A 66 -9.21 0.04 -11.61
CA PHE A 66 -8.41 0.27 -12.81
C PHE A 66 -7.88 -1.02 -13.44
N ASP A 67 -7.55 -2.04 -12.66
CA ASP A 67 -7.13 -3.35 -13.19
C ASP A 67 -8.30 -4.05 -13.89
N TYR A 68 -9.54 -3.91 -13.37
CA TYR A 68 -10.75 -4.37 -14.05
C TYR A 68 -10.97 -3.65 -15.39
N LEU A 69 -10.87 -2.31 -15.43
CA LEU A 69 -11.03 -1.54 -16.66
C LEU A 69 -9.98 -1.88 -17.72
N LYS A 70 -8.77 -2.31 -17.32
CA LYS A 70 -7.70 -2.73 -18.21
C LYS A 70 -7.79 -4.20 -18.62
N GLY A 71 -8.76 -4.95 -18.09
CA GLY A 71 -8.91 -6.38 -18.35
C GLY A 71 -7.81 -7.25 -17.74
N SER A 72 -7.07 -6.73 -16.75
CA SER A 72 -6.03 -7.48 -16.02
C SER A 72 -6.62 -8.38 -14.95
N ASP A 73 -7.74 -8.00 -14.35
CA ASP A 73 -8.48 -8.81 -13.40
C ASP A 73 -9.61 -9.56 -14.11
N ARG A 74 -9.38 -10.86 -14.34
CA ARG A 74 -10.33 -11.80 -14.98
C ARG A 74 -10.94 -12.72 -13.93
N GLU A 75 -12.05 -13.37 -14.29
CA GLU A 75 -12.72 -14.36 -13.42
C GLU A 75 -11.84 -15.58 -13.13
N ASP A 76 -10.96 -15.96 -14.06
CA ASP A 76 -10.04 -17.10 -13.98
C ASP A 76 -8.71 -16.78 -13.27
N ARG A 77 -8.65 -15.68 -12.53
CA ARG A 77 -7.46 -15.24 -11.80
C ARG A 77 -7.03 -16.25 -10.73
N LEU A 78 -5.70 -16.54 -10.65
CA LEU A 78 -5.11 -17.39 -9.61
C LEU A 78 -5.08 -16.73 -8.22
N GLY A 79 -5.05 -15.40 -8.18
CA GLY A 79 -5.09 -14.59 -6.96
C GLY A 79 -6.51 -14.46 -6.40
N PRO A 80 -6.66 -13.76 -5.26
CA PRO A 80 -7.96 -13.55 -4.64
C PRO A 80 -8.94 -12.83 -5.56
N GLU A 81 -10.20 -13.17 -5.40
CA GLU A 81 -11.31 -12.60 -6.16
C GLU A 81 -11.37 -11.06 -6.00
N ARG A 82 -11.68 -10.37 -7.09
CA ARG A 82 -11.81 -8.92 -7.15
C ARG A 82 -13.28 -8.53 -7.25
N ALA A 83 -13.71 -7.56 -6.46
CA ALA A 83 -15.11 -7.17 -6.36
C ALA A 83 -15.69 -6.67 -7.69
N CYS A 84 -14.92 -5.92 -8.48
CA CYS A 84 -15.35 -5.47 -9.81
C CYS A 84 -15.41 -6.62 -10.81
N ALA A 85 -14.43 -7.51 -10.85
CA ALA A 85 -14.37 -8.65 -11.77
C ALA A 85 -15.51 -9.67 -11.50
N GLN A 86 -15.85 -9.88 -10.23
CA GLN A 86 -16.94 -10.78 -9.80
C GLN A 86 -18.33 -10.11 -9.87
N GLY A 87 -18.41 -8.84 -10.25
CA GLY A 87 -19.68 -8.12 -10.30
C GLY A 87 -20.35 -7.90 -8.93
N TRP A 88 -19.62 -8.04 -7.83
CA TRP A 88 -20.15 -7.81 -6.47
C TRP A 88 -20.48 -6.36 -6.19
N ILE A 89 -19.85 -5.44 -6.92
CA ILE A 89 -20.04 -4.00 -6.81
C ILE A 89 -20.10 -3.38 -8.20
N THR A 90 -20.96 -2.37 -8.37
CA THR A 90 -21.01 -1.60 -9.61
C THR A 90 -19.81 -0.65 -9.71
N LEU A 91 -19.35 -0.36 -10.93
CA LEU A 91 -18.25 0.58 -11.15
C LEU A 91 -18.54 1.97 -10.56
N GLU A 92 -19.80 2.39 -10.60
CA GLU A 92 -20.22 3.67 -10.02
C GLU A 92 -20.13 3.68 -8.49
N ALA A 93 -20.51 2.56 -7.84
CA ALA A 93 -20.37 2.43 -6.40
C ALA A 93 -18.89 2.35 -5.98
N MET A 94 -18.03 1.70 -6.80
CA MET A 94 -16.57 1.67 -6.57
C MET A 94 -15.96 3.07 -6.67
N LYS A 95 -16.32 3.88 -7.68
CA LYS A 95 -15.88 5.28 -7.78
C LYS A 95 -16.26 6.12 -6.56
N ARG A 96 -17.49 5.96 -6.07
CA ARG A 96 -17.93 6.63 -4.83
C ARG A 96 -17.17 6.15 -3.61
N GLY A 97 -16.83 4.86 -3.56
CA GLY A 97 -15.98 4.29 -2.52
C GLY A 97 -14.59 4.93 -2.51
N ILE A 98 -13.93 5.01 -3.67
CA ILE A 98 -12.64 5.68 -3.85
C ILE A 98 -12.73 7.15 -3.40
N ALA A 99 -13.71 7.90 -3.91
CA ALA A 99 -13.86 9.31 -3.53
C ALA A 99 -14.06 9.51 -2.02
N LEU A 100 -14.83 8.64 -1.37
CA LEU A 100 -15.06 8.69 0.07
C LEU A 100 -13.79 8.35 0.86
N THR A 101 -13.07 7.27 0.50
CA THR A 101 -11.85 6.87 1.22
C THR A 101 -10.74 7.88 1.04
N THR A 102 -10.54 8.41 -0.18
CA THR A 102 -9.58 9.50 -0.44
C THR A 102 -9.92 10.74 0.38
N MET A 103 -11.21 11.17 0.42
CA MET A 103 -11.64 12.32 1.21
C MET A 103 -11.37 12.11 2.71
N LEU A 104 -11.71 10.94 3.25
CA LEU A 104 -11.44 10.61 4.66
C LEU A 104 -9.94 10.58 4.95
N ALA A 105 -9.11 10.04 4.05
CA ALA A 105 -7.66 10.07 4.18
C ALA A 105 -7.13 11.51 4.20
N CYS A 106 -7.63 12.39 3.32
CA CYS A 106 -7.29 13.82 3.34
C CYS A 106 -7.65 14.48 4.67
N MET A 107 -8.83 14.18 5.21
CA MET A 107 -9.27 14.74 6.51
C MET A 107 -8.34 14.28 7.65
N VAL A 108 -8.03 12.99 7.72
CA VAL A 108 -7.11 12.45 8.73
C VAL A 108 -5.69 13.00 8.54
N GLY A 109 -5.22 13.09 7.29
CA GLY A 109 -3.94 13.73 6.96
C GLY A 109 -3.88 15.18 7.42
N ALA A 110 -4.97 15.95 7.22
CA ALA A 110 -5.07 17.33 7.71
C ALA A 110 -5.00 17.41 9.26
N LEU A 111 -5.60 16.44 9.96
CA LEU A 111 -5.48 16.36 11.43
C LEU A 111 -4.04 16.05 11.88
N LEU A 112 -3.31 15.21 11.13
CA LEU A 112 -1.90 14.92 11.41
C LEU A 112 -1.00 16.15 11.31
N LEU A 113 -1.34 17.14 10.47
CA LEU A 113 -0.56 18.38 10.36
C LEU A 113 -0.51 19.19 11.67
N PHE A 114 -1.49 19.04 12.56
CA PHE A 114 -1.43 19.67 13.89
C PHE A 114 -0.31 19.11 14.77
N TYR A 115 0.16 17.89 14.47
CA TYR A 115 1.22 17.22 15.20
C TYR A 115 2.57 17.27 14.45
N SER A 116 2.55 17.23 13.12
CA SER A 116 3.77 17.12 12.31
C SER A 116 4.24 18.43 11.71
N GLY A 117 3.35 19.44 11.58
CA GLY A 117 3.64 20.65 10.82
C GLY A 117 3.34 20.54 9.33
N ALA A 118 3.50 21.68 8.63
CA ALA A 118 3.15 21.80 7.21
C ALA A 118 4.09 21.03 6.26
N GLU A 119 5.25 20.66 6.72
CA GLU A 119 6.27 19.90 5.96
C GLU A 119 5.77 18.48 5.57
N MET A 120 4.74 17.97 6.22
CA MET A 120 4.10 16.70 5.85
C MET A 120 3.05 16.84 4.74
N ILE A 121 2.66 18.05 4.33
CA ILE A 121 1.73 18.25 3.21
C ILE A 121 2.23 17.59 1.91
N PRO A 122 3.48 17.79 1.47
CA PRO A 122 3.99 17.11 0.28
C PRO A 122 3.92 15.58 0.38
N VAL A 123 4.20 15.02 1.56
CA VAL A 123 4.15 13.57 1.78
C VAL A 123 2.72 13.05 1.61
N GLY A 124 1.73 13.68 2.24
CA GLY A 124 0.33 13.31 2.11
C GLY A 124 -0.17 13.39 0.66
N LEU A 125 0.19 14.47 -0.06
CA LEU A 125 -0.13 14.62 -1.48
C LEU A 125 0.52 13.54 -2.34
N LEU A 126 1.77 13.19 -2.08
CA LEU A 126 2.47 12.12 -2.79
C LEU A 126 1.83 10.75 -2.51
N CYS A 127 1.40 10.47 -1.27
CA CYS A 127 0.68 9.23 -0.96
C CYS A 127 -0.56 9.06 -1.84
N ILE A 128 -1.39 10.09 -1.94
CA ILE A 128 -2.61 10.07 -2.77
C ILE A 128 -2.24 9.96 -4.26
N LEU A 129 -1.33 10.79 -4.73
CA LEU A 129 -0.90 10.80 -6.12
C LEU A 129 -0.39 9.41 -6.56
N PHE A 130 0.49 8.80 -5.78
CA PHE A 130 1.08 7.50 -6.13
C PHE A 130 0.09 6.34 -5.93
N ALA A 131 -0.91 6.44 -5.05
CA ALA A 131 -2.01 5.47 -4.98
C ALA A 131 -2.75 5.37 -6.33
N PHE A 132 -2.98 6.51 -6.99
CA PHE A 132 -3.57 6.53 -8.34
C PHE A 132 -2.55 6.12 -9.41
N LEU A 133 -1.36 6.71 -9.45
CA LEU A 133 -0.35 6.43 -10.48
C LEU A 133 0.12 4.97 -10.49
N TYR A 134 -0.08 4.25 -9.40
CA TYR A 134 0.28 2.84 -9.31
C TYR A 134 -0.43 2.00 -10.37
N THR A 135 -1.75 2.18 -10.56
CA THR A 135 -2.54 1.43 -11.56
C THR A 135 -3.30 2.30 -12.56
N ALA A 136 -3.51 3.57 -12.28
CA ALA A 136 -4.24 4.49 -13.14
C ALA A 136 -3.34 5.23 -14.14
N GLY A 137 -3.98 5.88 -15.12
CA GLY A 137 -3.33 6.74 -16.08
C GLY A 137 -2.71 6.01 -17.28
N PRO A 138 -2.02 6.78 -18.16
CA PRO A 138 -1.44 6.25 -19.39
C PRO A 138 -0.14 5.44 -19.15
N TYR A 139 0.53 5.67 -18.01
CA TYR A 139 1.77 4.99 -17.63
C TYR A 139 1.68 4.47 -16.19
N PRO A 140 0.89 3.39 -15.93
CA PRO A 140 0.73 2.88 -14.58
C PRO A 140 2.03 2.24 -14.10
N LEU A 141 2.50 2.67 -12.95
CA LEU A 141 3.84 2.31 -12.44
C LEU A 141 3.96 0.81 -12.15
N ALA A 142 2.90 0.17 -11.64
CA ALA A 142 2.86 -1.27 -11.42
C ALA A 142 3.05 -2.08 -12.72
N TYR A 143 2.59 -1.56 -13.86
CA TYR A 143 2.72 -2.20 -15.17
C TYR A 143 4.11 -2.03 -15.78
N HIS A 144 4.93 -1.15 -15.21
CA HIS A 144 6.26 -0.82 -15.73
C HIS A 144 7.39 -1.26 -14.80
N GLY A 145 7.10 -2.12 -13.80
CA GLY A 145 8.11 -2.70 -12.91
C GLY A 145 8.61 -1.76 -11.80
N TRP A 146 7.86 -0.69 -11.49
CA TRP A 146 8.17 0.21 -10.38
C TRP A 146 7.57 -0.22 -9.05
N GLY A 147 6.79 -1.32 -9.04
CA GLY A 147 6.04 -1.77 -7.86
C GLY A 147 6.92 -1.97 -6.64
N ASP A 148 8.05 -2.66 -6.80
CA ASP A 148 8.97 -3.01 -5.72
C ASP A 148 9.59 -1.75 -5.07
N VAL A 149 10.03 -0.78 -5.87
CA VAL A 149 10.54 0.52 -5.36
C VAL A 149 9.46 1.28 -4.58
N LEU A 150 8.23 1.30 -5.12
CA LEU A 150 7.11 1.99 -4.48
C LEU A 150 6.71 1.33 -3.17
N VAL A 151 6.78 -0.01 -3.07
CA VAL A 151 6.52 -0.70 -1.81
C VAL A 151 7.55 -0.31 -0.75
N ILE A 152 8.83 -0.28 -1.07
CA ILE A 152 9.87 0.14 -0.12
C ILE A 152 9.61 1.58 0.37
N ILE A 153 9.19 2.48 -0.52
CA ILE A 153 8.90 3.88 -0.14
C ILE A 153 7.61 3.97 0.69
N PHE A 154 6.49 3.45 0.17
CA PHE A 154 5.16 3.68 0.75
C PHE A 154 4.75 2.67 1.82
N PHE A 155 5.50 1.59 2.03
CA PHE A 155 5.34 0.65 3.15
C PHE A 155 6.54 0.60 4.09
N GLY A 156 7.66 1.24 3.73
CA GLY A 156 8.82 1.41 4.58
C GLY A 156 8.95 2.86 5.05
N PHE A 157 9.55 3.71 4.20
CA PHE A 157 9.90 5.07 4.58
C PHE A 157 8.73 5.92 5.05
N VAL A 158 7.62 5.92 4.31
CA VAL A 158 6.47 6.76 4.67
C VAL A 158 5.84 6.31 5.98
N PRO A 159 5.35 5.06 6.16
CA PRO A 159 4.61 4.71 7.35
C PRO A 159 5.52 4.54 8.60
N VAL A 160 6.75 4.03 8.45
CA VAL A 160 7.68 3.94 9.59
C VAL A 160 8.25 5.31 9.95
N GLY A 161 8.87 5.96 8.96
CA GLY A 161 9.59 7.21 9.19
C GLY A 161 8.68 8.38 9.51
N CYS A 162 7.57 8.56 8.78
CA CYS A 162 6.66 9.67 9.07
C CYS A 162 5.86 9.44 10.36
N THR A 163 5.54 8.19 10.74
CA THR A 163 4.94 7.93 12.06
C THR A 163 5.87 8.33 13.19
N TYR A 164 7.16 8.00 13.10
CA TYR A 164 8.16 8.46 14.05
C TYR A 164 8.27 9.99 14.04
N TYR A 165 8.42 10.60 12.87
CA TYR A 165 8.56 12.04 12.70
C TYR A 165 7.39 12.85 13.27
N VAL A 166 6.16 12.40 13.09
CA VAL A 166 4.94 13.05 13.63
C VAL A 166 5.00 13.18 15.16
N MET A 167 5.69 12.27 15.84
CA MET A 167 5.80 12.27 17.31
C MET A 167 7.08 12.94 17.82
N CYS A 168 8.19 12.77 17.08
CA CYS A 168 9.53 13.17 17.55
C CYS A 168 10.04 14.45 16.87
N HIS A 169 9.49 14.87 15.74
CA HIS A 169 10.00 15.95 14.87
C HIS A 169 11.48 15.79 14.50
N ASP A 170 11.95 14.55 14.43
CA ASP A 170 13.33 14.19 14.11
C ASP A 170 13.37 12.98 13.17
N TRP A 171 14.54 12.73 12.58
CA TRP A 171 14.78 11.62 11.68
C TRP A 171 16.17 11.02 11.92
N THR A 172 16.21 9.85 12.56
CA THR A 172 17.45 9.19 12.94
C THR A 172 17.89 8.12 11.92
N TRP A 173 19.15 7.71 11.99
CA TRP A 173 19.64 6.56 11.20
C TRP A 173 18.93 5.26 11.54
N ASN A 174 18.55 5.05 12.81
CA ASN A 174 17.77 3.89 13.22
C ASN A 174 16.41 3.84 12.52
N VAL A 175 15.74 4.98 12.38
CA VAL A 175 14.49 5.11 11.64
C VAL A 175 14.69 4.80 10.16
N THR A 176 15.78 5.28 9.55
CA THR A 176 16.11 4.99 8.15
C THR A 176 16.31 3.48 7.94
N ILE A 177 17.13 2.84 8.77
CA ILE A 177 17.39 1.39 8.69
C ILE A 177 16.10 0.61 8.89
N ALA A 178 15.33 0.90 9.93
CA ALA A 178 14.05 0.25 10.20
C ALA A 178 13.05 0.42 9.04
N SER A 179 13.01 1.60 8.41
CA SER A 179 12.17 1.87 7.24
C SER A 179 12.56 1.00 6.04
N VAL A 180 13.86 0.89 5.75
CA VAL A 180 14.36 0.04 4.65
C VAL A 180 14.06 -1.43 4.92
N VAL A 181 14.38 -1.92 6.11
CA VAL A 181 14.15 -3.31 6.51
C VAL A 181 12.65 -3.66 6.43
N CYS A 182 11.80 -2.80 6.98
CA CYS A 182 10.34 -3.00 6.93
C CYS A 182 9.83 -3.02 5.49
N GLY A 183 10.27 -2.08 4.65
CA GLY A 183 9.92 -2.01 3.23
C GLY A 183 10.34 -3.27 2.49
N MET A 184 11.56 -3.77 2.70
CA MET A 184 12.07 -5.01 2.09
C MET A 184 11.27 -6.25 2.51
N ILE A 185 10.90 -6.36 3.79
CA ILE A 185 10.06 -7.47 4.28
C ILE A 185 8.69 -7.43 3.61
N ILE A 186 8.06 -6.26 3.51
CA ILE A 186 6.74 -6.13 2.86
C ILE A 186 6.86 -6.38 1.35
N ASP A 187 7.95 -5.98 0.72
CA ASP A 187 8.18 -6.23 -0.69
C ASP A 187 8.29 -7.74 -1.02
N THR A 188 8.70 -8.59 -0.07
CA THR A 188 8.64 -10.04 -0.25
C THR A 188 7.21 -10.52 -0.55
N LEU A 189 6.18 -9.90 0.03
CA LEU A 189 4.77 -10.22 -0.25
C LEU A 189 4.38 -9.81 -1.68
N LEU A 190 4.83 -8.64 -2.14
CA LEU A 190 4.63 -8.22 -3.52
C LEU A 190 5.33 -9.18 -4.48
N MET A 191 6.56 -9.57 -4.17
CA MET A 191 7.35 -10.51 -4.98
C MET A 191 6.66 -11.88 -5.13
N VAL A 192 6.07 -12.41 -4.04
CA VAL A 192 5.30 -13.67 -4.06
C VAL A 192 4.07 -13.51 -4.96
N ASN A 193 3.34 -12.38 -4.86
CA ASN A 193 2.19 -12.11 -5.71
C ASN A 193 2.60 -12.00 -7.19
N ASN A 194 3.64 -11.23 -7.50
CA ASN A 194 4.16 -11.09 -8.87
C ASN A 194 4.66 -12.43 -9.44
N TYR A 195 5.24 -13.28 -8.58
CA TYR A 195 5.68 -14.62 -8.98
C TYR A 195 4.50 -15.55 -9.30
N ARG A 196 3.46 -15.54 -8.46
CA ARG A 196 2.23 -16.32 -8.67
C ARG A 196 1.52 -15.90 -9.96
N ASP A 197 1.34 -14.61 -10.14
CA ASP A 197 0.49 -14.02 -11.17
C ASP A 197 1.25 -13.76 -12.50
N ARG A 198 2.54 -14.11 -12.62
CA ARG A 198 3.46 -13.77 -13.72
C ARG A 198 2.94 -14.09 -15.13
N GLU A 199 2.22 -15.21 -15.29
CA GLU A 199 1.69 -15.63 -16.60
C GLU A 199 0.50 -14.76 -17.00
N GLN A 200 -0.39 -14.46 -16.06
CA GLN A 200 -1.54 -13.57 -16.26
C GLN A 200 -1.09 -12.11 -16.43
N ASP A 201 -0.11 -11.67 -15.64
CA ASP A 201 0.50 -10.34 -15.77
C ASP A 201 1.11 -10.16 -17.17
N ALA A 202 1.82 -11.15 -17.69
CA ALA A 202 2.38 -11.11 -19.05
C ALA A 202 1.29 -10.99 -20.12
N LEU A 203 0.18 -11.73 -19.99
CA LEU A 203 -0.95 -11.67 -20.93
C LEU A 203 -1.68 -10.32 -20.90
N SER A 204 -1.75 -9.66 -19.73
CA SER A 204 -2.36 -8.33 -19.56
C SER A 204 -1.39 -7.18 -19.89
N GLY A 205 -0.15 -7.48 -20.32
CA GLY A 205 0.87 -6.49 -20.64
C GLY A 205 1.56 -5.86 -19.42
N LYS A 206 1.34 -6.39 -18.23
CA LYS A 206 1.98 -5.95 -16.98
C LYS A 206 3.41 -6.50 -16.91
N LYS A 207 4.38 -5.60 -16.87
CA LYS A 207 5.82 -5.92 -16.94
C LYS A 207 6.47 -5.80 -15.57
N THR A 208 6.04 -6.63 -14.60
CA THR A 208 6.69 -6.74 -13.29
C THR A 208 8.14 -7.23 -13.42
N LEU A 209 8.95 -7.10 -12.37
CA LEU A 209 10.34 -7.59 -12.40
C LEU A 209 10.40 -9.09 -12.72
N VAL A 210 9.45 -9.88 -12.21
CA VAL A 210 9.36 -11.33 -12.46
C VAL A 210 8.99 -11.62 -13.93
N VAL A 211 8.10 -10.84 -14.52
CA VAL A 211 7.74 -10.98 -15.95
C VAL A 211 8.92 -10.60 -16.84
N ARG A 212 9.67 -9.53 -16.50
CA ARG A 212 10.80 -9.05 -17.31
C ARG A 212 12.02 -9.98 -17.25
N TRP A 213 12.36 -10.46 -16.06
CA TRP A 213 13.62 -11.16 -15.81
C TRP A 213 13.45 -12.66 -15.52
N GLY A 214 12.21 -13.12 -15.53
CA GLY A 214 11.86 -14.53 -15.37
C GLY A 214 11.73 -15.00 -13.93
N ALA A 215 11.14 -16.19 -13.78
CA ALA A 215 10.81 -16.78 -12.48
C ALA A 215 12.04 -17.07 -11.60
N ALA A 216 13.20 -17.38 -12.19
CA ALA A 216 14.44 -17.61 -11.44
C ALA A 216 14.90 -16.33 -10.72
N THR A 217 14.87 -15.19 -11.42
CA THR A 217 15.21 -13.87 -10.84
C THR A 217 14.23 -13.49 -9.75
N GLY A 218 12.93 -13.76 -9.93
CA GLY A 218 11.93 -13.53 -8.87
C GLY A 218 12.24 -14.28 -7.58
N ARG A 219 12.64 -15.56 -7.67
CA ARG A 219 13.08 -16.33 -6.49
C ARG A 219 14.34 -15.78 -5.85
N MET A 220 15.31 -15.36 -6.66
CA MET A 220 16.56 -14.77 -6.14
C MET A 220 16.29 -13.43 -5.43
N LEU A 221 15.46 -12.57 -6.01
CA LEU A 221 15.08 -11.29 -5.39
C LEU A 221 14.31 -11.52 -4.08
N TYR A 222 13.39 -12.47 -4.03
CA TYR A 222 12.68 -12.83 -2.81
C TYR A 222 13.65 -13.23 -1.68
N LEU A 223 14.60 -14.13 -2.00
CA LEU A 223 15.62 -14.56 -1.02
C LEU A 223 16.53 -13.41 -0.62
N PHE A 224 16.96 -12.58 -1.57
CA PHE A 224 17.80 -11.41 -1.29
C PHE A 224 17.11 -10.44 -0.34
N LEU A 225 15.84 -10.08 -0.63
CA LEU A 225 15.06 -9.18 0.23
C LEU A 225 14.92 -9.72 1.66
N GLY A 226 14.59 -11.02 1.79
CA GLY A 226 14.46 -11.65 3.11
C GLY A 226 15.77 -11.72 3.88
N LEU A 227 16.88 -12.11 3.23
CA LEU A 227 18.20 -12.21 3.87
C LEU A 227 18.83 -10.85 4.17
N ALA A 228 18.59 -9.84 3.30
CA ALA A 228 19.14 -8.51 3.53
C ALA A 228 18.36 -7.73 4.61
N ALA A 229 17.12 -8.16 4.91
CA ALA A 229 16.30 -7.61 5.98
C ALA A 229 16.53 -8.30 7.34
N ALA A 230 17.21 -9.43 7.37
CA ALA A 230 17.50 -10.20 8.60
C ALA A 230 18.79 -9.74 9.27
#